data_47fce7b3ea4d80b0765919277263958a
#
_entry.id   47fce7b3ea4d80b0765919277263958a
#
_cell.length_a   1.000
_cell.length_b   1.000
_cell.length_c   1.000
_cell.angle_alpha   90.00
_cell.angle_beta   90.00
_cell.angle_gamma   90.00
#
_symmetry.space_group_name_H-M   'P 1'
#
loop_
_entity.id
_entity.type
_entity.pdbx_description
1 polymer ?
#
loop_
_entity_poly.entity_id
_entity_poly.type
_entity_poly.pdbx_seq_one_letter_code
_entity_poly.pdbx_strand_id
1 'polypeptide(L)'
;NDSVDPPENNSYPVCTIKNFPNKIEHTIHWAREYFEIFNEAFRHIIKYRDDRLYLNSLSQFDKNKVIDYINIFCKSPIDDWTDCLYVAKDIFDQNYLTEIKQLLYCYPKDHMVNGELFWSNGKRCPTIYNHYYSSTIINFLESTTKLLCNIYGIIEDFTREELMQLVLDFIIPNFEPNEDVKIAKNDKELKEMKNTNIESVMINNIHFKDHYFPQEFEKDD
;
A
#
# COMPACT_ATOMS: atom_id res chain seq x y z
N ASN A 1 -35.06 14.19 -11.24
CA ASN A 1 -33.70 13.68 -11.15
C ASN A 1 -33.51 13.06 -9.78
N ASP A 2 -33.99 11.81 -9.64
CA ASP A 2 -33.77 11.04 -8.40
C ASP A 2 -32.40 10.39 -8.49
N SER A 3 -31.39 11.06 -7.95
CA SER A 3 -30.17 10.39 -7.56
C SER A 3 -30.48 9.60 -6.30
N VAL A 4 -30.86 8.34 -6.48
CA VAL A 4 -30.96 7.41 -5.36
C VAL A 4 -29.53 7.09 -4.95
N ASP A 5 -29.15 7.53 -3.76
CA ASP A 5 -27.90 7.11 -3.14
C ASP A 5 -27.83 5.58 -3.14
N PRO A 6 -26.70 4.99 -3.52
CA PRO A 6 -26.56 3.54 -3.47
C PRO A 6 -26.77 3.10 -2.01
N PRO A 7 -27.48 1.98 -1.77
CA PRO A 7 -27.79 1.54 -0.44
C PRO A 7 -26.49 1.38 0.39
N GLU A 8 -26.43 2.03 1.55
CA GLU A 8 -25.29 2.14 2.46
C GLU A 8 -24.75 0.79 3.01
N ASN A 9 -25.24 -0.35 2.57
CA ASN A 9 -24.96 -1.67 3.14
C ASN A 9 -24.27 -2.67 2.20
N ASN A 10 -23.60 -2.25 1.15
CA ASN A 10 -22.76 -3.15 0.37
C ASN A 10 -21.28 -3.01 0.82
N SER A 11 -20.97 -3.43 2.04
CA SER A 11 -19.57 -3.67 2.40
C SER A 11 -19.07 -4.85 1.59
N TYR A 12 -18.23 -4.60 0.59
CA TYR A 12 -17.57 -5.66 -0.16
C TYR A 12 -16.67 -6.47 0.80
N PRO A 13 -16.56 -7.80 0.60
CA PRO A 13 -15.66 -8.62 1.38
C PRO A 13 -14.21 -8.09 1.31
N VAL A 14 -13.58 -7.85 2.46
CA VAL A 14 -12.24 -7.25 2.54
C VAL A 14 -11.20 -8.08 1.77
N CYS A 15 -11.28 -9.42 1.85
CA CYS A 15 -10.40 -10.29 1.07
C CYS A 15 -10.58 -10.12 -0.45
N THR A 16 -11.81 -9.88 -0.91
CA THR A 16 -12.08 -9.65 -2.33
C THR A 16 -11.46 -8.33 -2.77
N ILE A 17 -11.59 -7.27 -1.99
CA ILE A 17 -11.01 -5.96 -2.31
C ILE A 17 -9.49 -6.05 -2.33
N LYS A 18 -8.89 -6.65 -1.30
CA LYS A 18 -7.44 -6.67 -1.14
C LYS A 18 -6.74 -7.66 -2.07
N ASN A 19 -7.22 -8.91 -2.13
CA ASN A 19 -6.45 -10.02 -2.74
C ASN A 19 -7.03 -10.50 -4.06
N PHE A 20 -8.34 -10.35 -4.28
CA PHE A 20 -9.05 -10.96 -5.42
C PHE A 20 -10.01 -9.99 -6.11
N PRO A 21 -9.61 -8.74 -6.41
CA PRO A 21 -10.50 -7.78 -7.07
C PRO A 21 -10.88 -8.31 -8.46
N ASN A 22 -12.18 -8.28 -8.78
CA ASN A 22 -12.70 -8.79 -10.05
C ASN A 22 -13.70 -7.85 -10.73
N LYS A 23 -14.00 -6.72 -10.09
CA LYS A 23 -14.87 -5.65 -10.59
C LYS A 23 -14.17 -4.31 -10.43
N ILE A 24 -14.56 -3.33 -11.25
CA ILE A 24 -13.98 -1.99 -11.18
C ILE A 24 -14.26 -1.32 -9.82
N GLU A 25 -15.42 -1.58 -9.23
CA GLU A 25 -15.79 -1.04 -7.92
C GLU A 25 -14.83 -1.52 -6.82
N HIS A 26 -14.32 -2.76 -6.89
CA HIS A 26 -13.33 -3.27 -5.95
C HIS A 26 -12.02 -2.51 -6.04
N THR A 27 -11.56 -2.20 -7.25
CA THR A 27 -10.30 -1.47 -7.46
C THR A 27 -10.42 -0.01 -7.06
N ILE A 28 -11.56 0.62 -7.32
CA ILE A 28 -11.83 2.01 -6.89
C ILE A 28 -11.89 2.09 -5.36
N HIS A 29 -12.59 1.15 -4.72
CA HIS A 29 -12.67 1.11 -3.25
C HIS A 29 -11.29 0.90 -2.62
N TRP A 30 -10.50 -0.05 -3.14
CA TRP A 30 -9.14 -0.25 -2.68
C TRP A 30 -8.26 1.00 -2.87
N ALA A 31 -8.35 1.64 -4.04
CA ALA A 31 -7.56 2.84 -4.32
C ALA A 31 -7.92 4.00 -3.38
N ARG A 32 -9.21 4.18 -3.08
CA ARG A 32 -9.68 5.19 -2.12
C ARG A 32 -9.16 4.91 -0.71
N GLU A 33 -9.36 3.69 -0.20
CA GLU A 33 -8.84 3.31 1.12
C GLU A 33 -7.32 3.45 1.19
N TYR A 34 -6.63 3.06 0.12
CA TYR A 34 -5.18 3.18 0.04
C TYR A 34 -4.72 4.63 0.05
N PHE A 35 -5.45 5.51 -0.63
CA PHE A 35 -5.13 6.94 -0.63
C PHE A 35 -5.34 7.59 0.76
N GLU A 36 -6.36 7.18 1.49
CA GLU A 36 -6.58 7.61 2.87
C GLU A 36 -5.42 7.24 3.82
N ILE A 37 -4.67 6.16 3.51
CA ILE A 37 -3.51 5.73 4.30
C ILE A 37 -2.45 6.83 4.39
N PHE A 38 -2.21 7.60 3.34
CA PHE A 38 -1.22 8.68 3.38
C PHE A 38 -1.54 9.71 4.46
N ASN A 39 -2.79 10.15 4.53
CA ASN A 39 -3.23 11.10 5.54
C ASN A 39 -3.16 10.50 6.95
N GLU A 40 -3.67 9.29 7.13
CA GLU A 40 -3.63 8.56 8.40
C GLU A 40 -2.18 8.33 8.87
N ALA A 41 -1.31 7.85 7.98
CA ALA A 41 0.08 7.57 8.29
C ALA A 41 0.81 8.80 8.85
N PHE A 42 0.72 9.93 8.16
CA PHE A 42 1.42 11.15 8.60
C PHE A 42 0.85 11.75 9.87
N ARG A 43 -0.46 11.63 10.13
CA ARG A 43 -1.04 12.00 11.43
C ARG A 43 -0.45 11.16 12.59
N HIS A 44 -0.26 9.87 12.39
CA HIS A 44 0.37 8.99 13.37
C HIS A 44 1.87 9.25 13.51
N ILE A 45 2.57 9.49 12.42
CA ILE A 45 4.00 9.83 12.39
C ILE A 45 4.26 11.12 13.17
N ILE A 46 3.46 12.15 12.97
CA ILE A 46 3.55 13.42 13.70
C ILE A 46 3.35 13.18 15.21
N LYS A 47 2.31 12.45 15.61
CA LYS A 47 2.06 12.13 17.02
C LYS A 47 3.24 11.38 17.65
N TYR A 48 3.80 10.41 16.96
CA TYR A 48 4.98 9.66 17.44
C TYR A 48 6.26 10.49 17.44
N ARG A 49 6.45 11.42 16.49
CA ARG A 49 7.54 12.39 16.50
C ARG A 49 7.50 13.26 17.74
N ASP A 50 6.31 13.78 18.07
CA ASP A 50 6.12 14.73 19.16
C ASP A 50 6.07 14.05 20.55
N ASP A 51 5.56 12.81 20.61
CA ASP A 51 5.52 11.98 21.82
C ASP A 51 5.93 10.54 21.52
N ARG A 52 7.13 10.15 21.94
CA ARG A 52 7.68 8.79 21.78
C ARG A 52 6.91 7.73 22.57
N LEU A 53 6.15 8.12 23.58
CA LEU A 53 5.30 7.22 24.36
C LEU A 53 3.96 6.96 23.69
N TYR A 54 3.63 7.68 22.62
CA TYR A 54 2.38 7.54 21.87
C TYR A 54 2.04 6.09 21.53
N LEU A 55 3.01 5.30 21.08
CA LEU A 55 2.81 3.88 20.73
C LEU A 55 2.33 3.03 21.90
N ASN A 56 2.60 3.44 23.15
CA ASN A 56 2.17 2.70 24.34
C ASN A 56 0.67 2.87 24.63
N SER A 57 0.04 3.90 24.06
CA SER A 57 -1.40 4.17 24.18
C SER A 57 -2.24 3.38 23.17
N LEU A 58 -1.61 2.71 22.19
CA LEU A 58 -2.28 2.01 21.09
C LEU A 58 -2.48 0.52 21.41
N SER A 59 -3.51 -0.07 20.77
CA SER A 59 -3.61 -1.53 20.69
C SER A 59 -2.39 -2.12 19.98
N GLN A 60 -2.05 -3.39 20.21
CA GLN A 60 -0.91 -4.01 19.52
C GLN A 60 -1.08 -3.98 18.00
N PHE A 61 -2.30 -4.13 17.50
CA PHE A 61 -2.61 -4.06 16.07
C PHE A 61 -2.32 -2.66 15.51
N ASP A 62 -2.82 -1.60 16.16
CA ASP A 62 -2.60 -0.23 15.73
C ASP A 62 -1.13 0.19 15.88
N LYS A 63 -0.47 -0.30 16.93
CA LYS A 63 0.96 -0.08 17.15
C LYS A 63 1.77 -0.63 15.97
N ASN A 64 1.54 -1.86 15.55
CA ASN A 64 2.24 -2.47 14.42
C ASN A 64 1.98 -1.67 13.13
N LYS A 65 0.71 -1.27 12.89
CA LYS A 65 0.35 -0.43 11.74
C LYS A 65 1.12 0.89 11.70
N VAL A 66 1.24 1.57 12.84
CA VAL A 66 2.00 2.83 12.93
C VAL A 66 3.50 2.59 12.73
N ILE A 67 4.03 1.49 13.23
CA ILE A 67 5.44 1.12 13.02
C ILE A 67 5.69 0.87 11.53
N ASP A 68 4.79 0.19 10.83
CA ASP A 68 4.89 -0.02 9.39
C ASP A 68 4.90 1.32 8.63
N TYR A 69 4.05 2.27 9.01
CA TYR A 69 4.06 3.62 8.44
C TYR A 69 5.41 4.33 8.64
N ILE A 70 5.97 4.26 9.86
CA ILE A 70 7.27 4.84 10.17
C ILE A 70 8.36 4.20 9.31
N ASN A 71 8.35 2.87 9.19
CA ASN A 71 9.33 2.12 8.40
C ASN A 71 9.24 2.42 6.89
N ILE A 72 8.06 2.77 6.38
CA ILE A 72 7.87 3.15 4.96
C ILE A 72 8.30 4.61 4.73
N PHE A 73 7.76 5.53 5.53
CA PHE A 73 7.82 6.96 5.25
C PHE A 73 8.98 7.69 5.94
N CYS A 74 9.62 7.07 6.93
CA CYS A 74 10.71 7.68 7.70
C CYS A 74 12.00 6.86 7.66
N LYS A 75 12.13 5.95 6.72
CA LYS A 75 13.27 5.03 6.54
C LYS A 75 14.57 5.77 6.18
N SER A 76 14.48 6.82 5.41
CA SER A 76 15.62 7.58 4.87
C SER A 76 15.35 9.08 4.96
N PRO A 77 16.40 9.92 5.01
CA PRO A 77 16.23 11.35 4.82
C PRO A 77 15.54 11.64 3.49
N ILE A 78 14.70 12.67 3.46
CA ILE A 78 13.99 13.13 2.26
C ILE A 78 14.38 14.59 2.03
N ASP A 79 15.28 14.84 1.11
CA ASP A 79 15.86 16.16 0.86
C ASP A 79 15.40 16.78 -0.45
N ASP A 80 15.11 15.96 -1.45
CA ASP A 80 14.64 16.40 -2.76
C ASP A 80 13.54 15.47 -3.33
N TRP A 81 13.05 15.78 -4.54
CA TRP A 81 12.01 15.02 -5.21
C TRP A 81 12.48 13.62 -5.63
N THR A 82 13.77 13.39 -5.79
CA THR A 82 14.28 12.07 -6.17
C THR A 82 14.14 11.09 -5.00
N ASP A 83 14.35 11.56 -3.78
CA ASP A 83 14.06 10.75 -2.57
C ASP A 83 12.57 10.38 -2.48
N CYS A 84 11.68 11.34 -2.81
CA CYS A 84 10.24 11.07 -2.89
C CYS A 84 9.93 10.02 -3.97
N LEU A 85 10.62 10.04 -5.10
CA LEU A 85 10.48 9.02 -6.15
C LEU A 85 10.93 7.63 -5.67
N TYR A 86 12.02 7.54 -4.89
CA TYR A 86 12.43 6.25 -4.31
C TYR A 86 11.41 5.72 -3.30
N VAL A 87 10.80 6.57 -2.47
CA VAL A 87 9.69 6.16 -1.60
C VAL A 87 8.48 5.69 -2.42
N ALA A 88 8.12 6.42 -3.49
CA ALA A 88 7.06 6.01 -4.41
C ALA A 88 7.33 4.66 -5.06
N LYS A 89 8.60 4.39 -5.41
CA LYS A 89 9.05 3.09 -5.91
C LYS A 89 8.90 1.99 -4.86
N ASP A 90 9.35 2.22 -3.61
CA ASP A 90 9.22 1.25 -2.53
C ASP A 90 7.73 0.90 -2.28
N ILE A 91 6.84 1.90 -2.32
CA ILE A 91 5.39 1.71 -2.24
C ILE A 91 4.86 0.85 -3.40
N PHE A 92 5.31 1.14 -4.63
CA PHE A 92 4.94 0.35 -5.81
C PHE A 92 5.43 -1.10 -5.67
N ASP A 93 6.68 -1.29 -5.30
CA ASP A 93 7.30 -2.61 -5.16
C ASP A 93 6.59 -3.45 -4.11
N GLN A 94 6.25 -2.87 -2.97
CA GLN A 94 5.53 -3.58 -1.93
C GLN A 94 4.15 -4.04 -2.41
N ASN A 95 3.34 -3.14 -3.00
CA ASN A 95 1.95 -3.44 -3.32
C ASN A 95 1.77 -4.26 -4.60
N TYR A 96 2.60 -4.01 -5.63
CA TYR A 96 2.39 -4.56 -6.98
C TYR A 96 3.44 -5.59 -7.40
N LEU A 97 4.52 -5.76 -6.63
CA LEU A 97 5.51 -6.80 -6.88
C LEU A 97 5.57 -7.80 -5.73
N THR A 98 5.93 -7.35 -4.52
CA THR A 98 6.17 -8.24 -3.39
C THR A 98 4.90 -8.95 -2.93
N GLU A 99 3.81 -8.21 -2.65
CA GLU A 99 2.54 -8.81 -2.23
C GLU A 99 1.96 -9.72 -3.32
N ILE A 100 2.09 -9.34 -4.60
CA ILE A 100 1.59 -10.16 -5.71
C ILE A 100 2.44 -11.44 -5.87
N LYS A 101 3.77 -11.35 -5.75
CA LYS A 101 4.64 -12.53 -5.79
C LYS A 101 4.35 -13.48 -4.63
N GLN A 102 4.13 -12.94 -3.42
CA GLN A 102 3.74 -13.73 -2.25
C GLN A 102 2.37 -14.39 -2.43
N LEU A 103 1.40 -13.68 -3.01
CA LEU A 103 0.09 -14.23 -3.35
C LEU A 103 0.20 -15.40 -4.32
N LEU A 104 1.03 -15.26 -5.37
CA LEU A 104 1.25 -16.32 -6.35
C LEU A 104 2.10 -17.48 -5.82
N TYR A 105 2.93 -17.24 -4.82
CA TYR A 105 3.61 -18.31 -4.08
C TYR A 105 2.61 -19.14 -3.27
N CYS A 106 1.68 -18.50 -2.53
CA CYS A 106 0.63 -19.19 -1.78
C CYS A 106 -0.39 -19.89 -2.70
N TYR A 107 -0.71 -19.27 -3.83
CA TYR A 107 -1.70 -19.75 -4.81
C TYR A 107 -1.13 -19.66 -6.22
N PRO A 108 -0.29 -20.65 -6.64
CA PRO A 108 0.21 -20.73 -8.01
C PRO A 108 -0.93 -20.75 -9.04
N LYS A 109 -0.61 -20.40 -10.30
CA LYS A 109 -1.61 -20.29 -11.37
C LYS A 109 -2.43 -21.57 -11.58
N ASP A 110 -1.83 -22.72 -11.34
CA ASP A 110 -2.40 -24.06 -11.47
C ASP A 110 -2.89 -24.64 -10.13
N HIS A 111 -2.95 -23.81 -9.07
CA HIS A 111 -3.41 -24.25 -7.76
C HIS A 111 -4.84 -24.77 -7.80
N MET A 112 -5.06 -25.97 -7.28
CA MET A 112 -6.37 -26.64 -7.24
C MET A 112 -6.96 -26.61 -5.84
N VAL A 113 -8.27 -26.36 -5.73
CA VAL A 113 -9.03 -26.45 -4.50
C VAL A 113 -10.28 -27.26 -4.77
N ASN A 114 -10.46 -28.36 -4.06
CA ASN A 114 -11.61 -29.26 -4.21
C ASN A 114 -11.86 -29.74 -5.65
N GLY A 115 -10.78 -29.94 -6.44
CA GLY A 115 -10.86 -30.39 -7.83
C GLY A 115 -11.12 -29.29 -8.87
N GLU A 116 -11.21 -28.03 -8.47
CA GLU A 116 -11.36 -26.87 -9.34
C GLU A 116 -10.12 -25.97 -9.27
N LEU A 117 -9.86 -25.23 -10.35
CA LEU A 117 -8.80 -24.21 -10.34
C LEU A 117 -9.14 -23.09 -9.35
N PHE A 118 -8.20 -22.74 -8.48
CA PHE A 118 -8.35 -21.64 -7.54
C PHE A 118 -8.65 -20.31 -8.24
N TRP A 119 -7.95 -20.05 -9.36
CA TRP A 119 -8.14 -18.88 -10.21
C TRP A 119 -9.28 -19.09 -11.20
N SER A 120 -10.49 -19.28 -10.66
CA SER A 120 -11.74 -19.48 -11.38
C SER A 120 -12.88 -18.74 -10.68
N ASN A 121 -14.09 -18.81 -11.17
CA ASN A 121 -15.30 -18.28 -10.53
C ASN A 121 -15.18 -16.79 -10.13
N GLY A 122 -14.61 -15.96 -11.02
CA GLY A 122 -14.42 -14.53 -10.81
C GLY A 122 -13.06 -14.13 -10.23
N LYS A 123 -12.25 -15.05 -9.71
CA LYS A 123 -10.89 -14.76 -9.30
C LYS A 123 -9.97 -14.73 -10.52
N ARG A 124 -9.29 -13.61 -10.72
CA ARG A 124 -8.32 -13.43 -11.82
C ARG A 124 -6.92 -13.62 -11.29
N CYS A 125 -6.15 -14.50 -11.90
CA CYS A 125 -4.73 -14.66 -11.59
C CYS A 125 -3.99 -13.38 -11.98
N PRO A 126 -3.28 -12.71 -11.04
CA PRO A 126 -2.57 -11.49 -11.33
C PRO A 126 -1.37 -11.73 -12.26
N THR A 127 -0.96 -10.67 -12.97
CA THR A 127 0.25 -10.64 -13.79
C THR A 127 1.30 -9.80 -13.09
N ILE A 128 2.53 -10.31 -13.02
CA ILE A 128 3.65 -9.58 -12.41
C ILE A 128 4.32 -8.72 -13.48
N TYR A 129 4.57 -7.46 -13.13
CA TYR A 129 5.42 -6.57 -13.93
C TYR A 129 6.90 -6.96 -13.79
N ASN A 130 7.63 -6.90 -14.89
CA ASN A 130 9.07 -7.16 -14.95
C ASN A 130 9.89 -5.92 -15.31
N HIS A 131 9.29 -4.75 -15.34
CA HIS A 131 9.89 -3.45 -15.64
C HIS A 131 9.01 -2.32 -15.12
N TYR A 132 9.57 -1.10 -15.02
CA TYR A 132 8.84 0.07 -14.51
C TYR A 132 8.34 1.03 -15.61
N TYR A 133 8.71 0.86 -16.85
CA TYR A 133 8.49 1.83 -17.94
C TYR A 133 7.14 1.72 -18.66
N SER A 134 6.14 1.06 -18.11
CA SER A 134 4.79 1.16 -18.65
C SER A 134 4.15 2.51 -18.29
N SER A 135 3.29 3.04 -19.15
CA SER A 135 2.62 4.32 -18.91
C SER A 135 1.84 4.36 -17.60
N THR A 136 1.21 3.24 -17.23
CA THR A 136 0.46 3.11 -15.97
C THR A 136 1.38 3.21 -14.76
N ILE A 137 2.55 2.56 -14.79
CA ILE A 137 3.52 2.60 -13.70
C ILE A 137 4.13 4.00 -13.59
N ILE A 138 4.51 4.61 -14.71
CA ILE A 138 5.04 5.97 -14.73
C ILE A 138 4.00 6.96 -14.15
N ASN A 139 2.73 6.84 -14.52
CA ASN A 139 1.68 7.68 -13.96
C ASN A 139 1.54 7.50 -12.45
N PHE A 140 1.61 6.26 -11.96
CA PHE A 140 1.58 5.96 -10.53
C PHE A 140 2.78 6.60 -9.80
N LEU A 141 3.99 6.38 -10.30
CA LEU A 141 5.22 6.91 -9.72
C LEU A 141 5.21 8.45 -9.70
N GLU A 142 4.85 9.09 -10.81
CA GLU A 142 4.75 10.54 -10.90
C GLU A 142 3.75 11.12 -9.91
N SER A 143 2.53 10.58 -9.87
CA SER A 143 1.47 11.07 -8.98
C SER A 143 1.82 10.86 -7.51
N THR A 144 2.40 9.70 -7.18
CA THR A 144 2.83 9.39 -5.80
C THR A 144 4.01 10.26 -5.38
N THR A 145 4.98 10.51 -6.28
CA THR A 145 6.10 11.42 -6.02
C THR A 145 5.61 12.84 -5.72
N LYS A 146 4.69 13.38 -6.53
CA LYS A 146 4.10 14.71 -6.30
C LYS A 146 3.37 14.79 -4.96
N LEU A 147 2.58 13.75 -4.63
CA LEU A 147 1.90 13.67 -3.34
C LEU A 147 2.90 13.68 -2.18
N LEU A 148 3.96 12.89 -2.27
CA LEU A 148 5.01 12.83 -1.25
C LEU A 148 5.77 14.15 -1.14
N CYS A 149 6.15 14.79 -2.26
CA CYS A 149 6.76 16.12 -2.27
C CYS A 149 5.89 17.11 -1.48
N ASN A 150 4.58 17.12 -1.73
CA ASN A 150 3.65 17.98 -0.99
C ASN A 150 3.66 17.68 0.51
N ILE A 151 3.59 16.41 0.91
CA ILE A 151 3.56 15.99 2.32
C ILE A 151 4.88 16.30 3.04
N TYR A 152 6.02 16.13 2.37
CA TYR A 152 7.34 16.41 2.95
C TYR A 152 7.78 17.88 2.82
N GLY A 153 6.98 18.72 2.15
CA GLY A 153 7.34 20.13 1.88
C GLY A 153 8.51 20.28 0.91
N ILE A 154 8.64 19.35 -0.04
CA ILE A 154 9.66 19.37 -1.11
C ILE A 154 9.10 20.10 -2.33
N ILE A 155 9.94 20.88 -3.00
CA ILE A 155 9.57 21.57 -4.24
C ILE A 155 9.47 20.56 -5.38
N GLU A 156 8.36 20.59 -6.12
CA GLU A 156 8.15 19.78 -7.32
C GLU A 156 8.81 20.42 -8.53
N ASP A 157 10.13 20.41 -8.61
CA ASP A 157 10.93 21.02 -9.69
C ASP A 157 11.45 19.99 -10.70
N PHE A 158 10.62 19.04 -11.09
CA PHE A 158 10.96 18.01 -12.06
C PHE A 158 9.97 17.93 -13.21
N THR A 159 10.46 17.51 -14.35
CA THR A 159 9.66 17.16 -15.52
C THR A 159 9.37 15.65 -15.54
N ARG A 160 8.33 15.26 -16.29
CA ARG A 160 8.02 13.84 -16.50
C ARG A 160 9.19 13.10 -17.17
N GLU A 161 9.90 13.77 -18.08
CA GLU A 161 11.05 13.23 -18.81
C GLU A 161 12.22 12.93 -17.86
N GLU A 162 12.51 13.83 -16.91
CA GLU A 162 13.55 13.62 -15.89
C GLU A 162 13.19 12.46 -14.98
N LEU A 163 11.93 12.36 -14.52
CA LEU A 163 11.45 11.22 -13.74
C LEU A 163 11.60 9.92 -14.53
N MET A 164 11.16 9.90 -15.78
CA MET A 164 11.26 8.69 -16.63
C MET A 164 12.72 8.25 -16.82
N GLN A 165 13.65 9.20 -16.95
CA GLN A 165 15.07 8.88 -17.09
C GLN A 165 15.60 8.13 -15.85
N LEU A 166 15.23 8.56 -14.63
CA LEU A 166 15.62 7.85 -13.41
C LEU A 166 14.95 6.47 -13.31
N VAL A 167 13.70 6.37 -13.73
CA VAL A 167 12.94 5.10 -13.67
C VAL A 167 13.55 4.03 -14.58
N LEU A 168 14.25 4.41 -15.66
CA LEU A 168 14.96 3.44 -16.54
C LEU A 168 16.07 2.68 -15.81
N ASP A 169 16.65 3.28 -14.78
CA ASP A 169 17.73 2.67 -13.98
C ASP A 169 17.19 1.84 -12.80
N PHE A 170 15.87 1.81 -12.59
CA PHE A 170 15.28 1.03 -11.52
C PHE A 170 15.38 -0.47 -11.76
N ILE A 171 15.85 -1.17 -10.74
CA ILE A 171 15.99 -2.61 -10.73
C ILE A 171 14.81 -3.22 -9.95
N ILE A 172 14.19 -4.24 -10.54
CA ILE A 172 13.17 -5.03 -9.86
C ILE A 172 13.83 -5.75 -8.67
N PRO A 173 13.31 -5.60 -7.43
CA PRO A 173 13.89 -6.24 -6.28
C PRO A 173 13.79 -7.75 -6.36
N ASN A 174 14.82 -8.43 -5.85
CA ASN A 174 14.74 -9.86 -5.61
C ASN A 174 13.60 -10.16 -4.63
N PHE A 175 12.91 -11.25 -4.86
CA PHE A 175 11.83 -11.71 -4.01
C PHE A 175 12.18 -13.07 -3.43
N GLU A 176 12.17 -13.16 -2.12
CA GLU A 176 12.24 -14.41 -1.38
C GLU A 176 10.89 -14.67 -0.74
N PRO A 177 10.22 -15.78 -1.06
CA PRO A 177 8.92 -16.08 -0.49
C PRO A 177 9.03 -16.34 1.02
N ASN A 178 8.07 -15.83 1.76
CA ASN A 178 7.94 -16.16 3.18
C ASN A 178 6.95 -17.33 3.32
N GLU A 179 7.44 -18.49 3.74
CA GLU A 179 6.67 -19.73 3.89
C GLU A 179 5.65 -19.66 5.03
N ASP A 180 5.89 -18.81 6.03
CA ASP A 180 5.01 -18.63 7.19
C ASP A 180 3.80 -17.74 6.88
N VAL A 181 3.85 -16.96 5.80
CA VAL A 181 2.76 -16.08 5.40
C VAL A 181 1.61 -16.88 4.80
N LYS A 182 0.45 -16.79 5.44
CA LYS A 182 -0.81 -17.32 4.94
C LYS A 182 -1.69 -16.18 4.45
N ILE A 183 -2.26 -16.32 3.26
CA ILE A 183 -3.19 -15.35 2.70
C ILE A 183 -4.60 -15.93 2.77
N ALA A 184 -5.51 -15.21 3.41
CA ALA A 184 -6.89 -15.64 3.56
C ALA A 184 -7.62 -15.72 2.20
N LYS A 185 -8.35 -16.80 1.96
CA LYS A 185 -9.13 -17.03 0.72
C LYS A 185 -10.48 -16.32 0.76
N ASN A 186 -10.95 -15.99 1.97
CA ASN A 186 -12.24 -15.36 2.23
C ASN A 186 -12.23 -14.63 3.57
N ASP A 187 -13.28 -13.85 3.86
CA ASP A 187 -13.38 -13.03 5.06
C ASP A 187 -13.47 -13.84 6.35
N LYS A 188 -13.95 -15.08 6.29
CA LYS A 188 -14.00 -15.96 7.47
C LYS A 188 -12.59 -16.34 7.91
N GLU A 189 -11.78 -16.83 6.97
CA GLU A 189 -10.36 -17.13 7.22
C GLU A 189 -9.60 -15.87 7.69
N LEU A 190 -9.90 -14.70 7.10
CA LEU A 190 -9.26 -13.44 7.50
C LEU A 190 -9.55 -13.09 8.97
N LYS A 191 -10.79 -13.30 9.43
CA LYS A 191 -11.16 -13.06 10.83
C LYS A 191 -10.46 -14.03 11.78
N GLU A 192 -10.35 -15.30 11.39
CA GLU A 192 -9.66 -16.33 12.16
C GLU A 192 -8.15 -16.01 12.27
N MET A 193 -7.51 -15.58 11.19
CA MET A 193 -6.09 -15.21 11.15
C MET A 193 -5.77 -13.96 11.98
N LYS A 194 -6.63 -12.95 11.99
CA LYS A 194 -6.44 -11.73 12.81
C LYS A 194 -6.40 -12.03 14.31
N ASN A 195 -6.99 -13.12 14.76
CA ASN A 195 -7.01 -13.51 16.16
C ASN A 195 -5.78 -14.30 16.61
N THR A 196 -4.92 -14.75 15.68
CA THR A 196 -3.85 -15.72 16.01
C THR A 196 -2.43 -15.18 15.89
N ASN A 197 -2.16 -14.10 15.14
CA ASN A 197 -0.79 -13.64 14.90
C ASN A 197 -0.68 -12.11 15.06
N ILE A 198 -0.18 -11.70 16.22
CA ILE A 198 0.32 -10.34 16.44
C ILE A 198 1.83 -10.46 16.74
N GLU A 199 2.63 -10.66 15.70
CA GLU A 199 4.07 -10.49 15.83
C GLU A 199 4.41 -9.02 16.06
N SER A 200 5.40 -8.76 16.92
CA SER A 200 5.88 -7.41 17.16
C SER A 200 6.77 -6.94 16.00
N VAL A 201 6.31 -5.93 15.28
CA VAL A 201 7.13 -5.24 14.28
C VAL A 201 8.15 -4.34 14.98
N MET A 202 9.38 -4.27 14.47
CA MET A 202 10.43 -3.41 15.00
C MET A 202 10.55 -2.12 14.21
N ILE A 203 10.88 -1.04 14.90
CA ILE A 203 11.20 0.23 14.27
C ILE A 203 12.67 0.19 13.85
N ASN A 204 12.91 0.48 12.57
CA ASN A 204 14.25 0.63 11.99
C ASN A 204 14.79 2.07 12.21
N ASN A 205 15.86 2.43 11.51
CA ASN A 205 16.35 3.81 11.51
C ASN A 205 15.26 4.79 11.12
N ILE A 206 15.17 5.92 11.85
CA ILE A 206 14.10 6.89 11.66
C ILE A 206 14.70 8.24 11.30
N HIS A 207 14.14 8.84 10.26
CA HIS A 207 14.39 10.22 9.84
C HIS A 207 13.07 10.99 9.80
N PHE A 208 12.91 11.96 10.70
CA PHE A 208 11.72 12.82 10.72
C PHE A 208 12.04 14.18 10.09
N LYS A 209 11.07 14.71 9.36
CA LYS A 209 11.03 16.13 9.00
C LYS A 209 10.52 16.95 10.19
N ASP A 210 10.91 18.22 10.26
CA ASP A 210 10.43 19.13 11.29
C ASP A 210 8.92 19.31 11.20
N HIS A 211 8.38 19.29 9.99
CA HIS A 211 6.94 19.36 9.72
C HIS A 211 6.55 18.46 8.55
N TYR A 212 5.31 18.00 8.59
CA TYR A 212 4.64 17.26 7.52
C TYR A 212 3.30 17.94 7.22
N PHE A 213 2.84 17.85 5.99
CA PHE A 213 1.56 18.40 5.54
C PHE A 213 0.62 17.24 5.11
N PRO A 214 -0.02 16.53 6.06
CA PRO A 214 -1.00 15.51 5.71
C PRO A 214 -2.08 16.11 4.83
N GLN A 215 -2.44 15.42 3.76
CA GLN A 215 -3.53 15.86 2.89
C GLN A 215 -4.85 15.73 3.66
N GLU A 216 -5.53 16.84 3.88
CA GLU A 216 -6.91 16.82 4.35
C GLU A 216 -7.81 16.78 3.12
N PHE A 217 -8.54 15.68 2.97
CA PHE A 217 -9.59 15.62 1.96
C PHE A 217 -10.81 16.31 2.52
N GLU A 218 -11.29 17.33 1.82
CA GLU A 218 -12.63 17.84 2.07
C GLU A 218 -13.58 16.63 1.88
N LYS A 219 -14.30 16.32 2.94
CA LYS A 219 -15.43 15.41 2.80
C LYS A 219 -16.47 16.24 2.05
N ASP A 220 -16.69 15.89 0.79
CA ASP A 220 -17.87 16.36 0.09
C ASP A 220 -19.08 15.97 0.95
N ASP A 221 -19.77 16.99 1.49
CA ASP A 221 -21.00 16.87 2.26
C ASP A 221 -22.14 16.30 1.39
#